data_b62e1ca6883fab9662b5aff27c21b321
#
_entry.id   b62e1ca6883fab9662b5aff27c21b321
#
_cell.length_a   1.000
_cell.length_b   1.000
_cell.length_c   1.000
_cell.angle_alpha   90.00
_cell.angle_beta   90.00
_cell.angle_gamma   90.00
#
_symmetry.space_group_name_H-M   'P 1'
#
loop_
_entity.id
_entity.type
_entity.pdbx_description
1 polymer ?
#
loop_
_entity_poly.entity_id
_entity_poly.type
_entity_poly.pdbx_seq_one_letter_code
_entity_poly.pdbx_strand_id
1 'polypeptide(L)'
;MPVVSIKFVVSRLWFVIPAYFMCALLFKEPKNISRFVWLYIAGLVIVVIYTIVHHASYGFDGDTAHWVMTPFYNDHTAYGAALAVYIVLCIALLFMPNMKKSRRIIGIMVLCLLVLAIILSFCRASWISLIAALGVLICVLLKIKFKYIAFIAAVLIGLFFTFQQQIFDSLSKNDQDASGNIMENVQSMTNITTDASNLERINRWNSAIRMFKERPVFGWGPGTYQFVYAPFQESRNKTIISTNSGDMGNAHSEYIGALAEQGLVGSLIVISLVIVFMYCGLMTYRRAKNRESKILVLGATLALLGYFVHGTLNNFLDTDKLAVPIWSCMAIITAIDCYHADKENFYEINELSERQQVPDQK
;
A
#
# COMPACT_ATOMS: atom_id res chain seq x y z
N MET A 1 12.10 -23.78 -9.85
CA MET A 1 13.28 -22.86 -9.97
C MET A 1 13.89 -22.52 -8.59
N PRO A 2 14.55 -23.47 -7.89
CA PRO A 2 14.96 -23.26 -6.49
C PRO A 2 15.92 -22.09 -6.29
N VAL A 3 16.89 -21.92 -7.20
CA VAL A 3 17.90 -20.84 -7.11
C VAL A 3 17.26 -19.46 -7.16
N VAL A 4 16.25 -19.26 -8.02
CA VAL A 4 15.51 -17.99 -8.15
C VAL A 4 14.79 -17.71 -6.83
N SER A 5 14.08 -18.69 -6.29
CA SER A 5 13.33 -18.54 -5.04
C SER A 5 14.25 -18.28 -3.84
N ILE A 6 15.40 -18.95 -3.75
CA ILE A 6 16.38 -18.70 -2.68
C ILE A 6 16.92 -17.26 -2.78
N LYS A 7 17.33 -16.82 -3.98
CA LYS A 7 17.79 -15.43 -4.18
C LYS A 7 16.72 -14.42 -3.81
N PHE A 8 15.47 -14.69 -4.19
CA PHE A 8 14.34 -13.83 -3.86
C PHE A 8 14.15 -13.73 -2.34
N VAL A 9 14.12 -14.85 -1.61
CA VAL A 9 13.97 -14.84 -0.15
C VAL A 9 15.14 -14.13 0.54
N VAL A 10 16.39 -14.41 0.14
CA VAL A 10 17.57 -13.74 0.70
C VAL A 10 17.50 -12.22 0.49
N SER A 11 17.10 -11.76 -0.70
CA SER A 11 16.93 -10.32 -0.97
C SER A 11 15.84 -9.69 -0.09
N ARG A 12 14.79 -10.42 0.28
CA ARG A 12 13.75 -9.93 1.22
C ARG A 12 14.25 -9.82 2.64
N LEU A 13 15.04 -10.77 3.11
CA LEU A 13 15.65 -10.68 4.43
C LEU A 13 16.52 -9.42 4.59
N TRP A 14 17.15 -8.97 3.49
CA TRP A 14 17.90 -7.71 3.44
C TRP A 14 17.06 -6.47 3.75
N PHE A 15 15.76 -6.49 3.46
CA PHE A 15 14.83 -5.41 3.85
C PHE A 15 14.20 -5.65 5.21
N VAL A 16 13.75 -6.86 5.48
CA VAL A 16 13.00 -7.19 6.70
C VAL A 16 13.88 -7.05 7.95
N ILE A 17 15.12 -7.53 7.91
CA ILE A 17 15.99 -7.49 9.08
C ILE A 17 16.26 -6.05 9.53
N PRO A 18 16.76 -5.12 8.69
CA PRO A 18 17.01 -3.75 9.13
C PRO A 18 15.73 -2.94 9.32
N ALA A 19 14.77 -3.00 8.39
CA ALA A 19 13.61 -2.13 8.39
C ALA A 19 12.50 -2.56 9.38
N TYR A 20 12.45 -3.82 9.78
CA TYR A 20 11.51 -4.28 10.80
C TYR A 20 12.21 -4.56 12.13
N PHE A 21 13.10 -5.55 12.20
CA PHE A 21 13.66 -5.98 13.49
C PHE A 21 14.59 -4.93 14.12
N MET A 22 15.54 -4.37 13.37
CA MET A 22 16.43 -3.34 13.91
C MET A 22 15.67 -2.04 14.16
N CYS A 23 14.75 -1.63 13.25
CA CYS A 23 13.91 -0.45 13.48
C CYS A 23 13.00 -0.61 14.69
N ALA A 24 12.43 -1.78 14.97
CA ALA A 24 11.60 -2.00 16.16
C ALA A 24 12.40 -1.76 17.45
N LEU A 25 13.68 -2.14 17.49
CA LEU A 25 14.57 -1.83 18.62
C LEU A 25 14.93 -0.34 18.67
N LEU A 26 15.26 0.28 17.54
CA LEU A 26 15.58 1.71 17.44
C LEU A 26 14.40 2.59 17.87
N PHE A 27 13.17 2.18 17.53
CA PHE A 27 11.93 2.89 17.82
C PHE A 27 11.41 2.72 19.24
N LYS A 28 12.16 2.01 20.11
CA LYS A 28 11.96 2.06 21.57
C LYS A 28 11.86 3.50 22.08
N GLU A 29 12.62 4.42 21.46
CA GLU A 29 12.54 5.84 21.70
C GLU A 29 11.65 6.53 20.65
N PRO A 30 10.45 7.07 20.99
CA PRO A 30 9.51 7.66 20.01
C PRO A 30 10.12 8.78 19.16
N LYS A 31 11.08 9.54 19.73
CA LYS A 31 11.83 10.57 19.00
C LYS A 31 12.57 10.02 17.77
N ASN A 32 13.01 8.74 17.81
CA ASN A 32 13.69 8.11 16.70
C ASN A 32 12.71 7.79 15.55
N ILE A 33 11.45 7.48 15.86
CA ILE A 33 10.40 7.32 14.85
C ILE A 33 10.23 8.62 14.07
N SER A 34 10.02 9.73 14.78
CA SER A 34 9.86 11.04 14.15
C SER A 34 11.10 11.46 13.34
N ARG A 35 12.31 11.17 13.84
CA ARG A 35 13.57 11.43 13.10
C ARG A 35 13.66 10.59 11.83
N PHE A 36 13.37 9.29 11.92
CA PHE A 36 13.40 8.37 10.79
C PHE A 36 12.46 8.85 9.68
N VAL A 37 11.19 9.17 10.04
CA VAL A 37 10.20 9.62 9.07
C VAL A 37 10.62 10.95 8.44
N TRP A 38 11.14 11.93 9.22
CA TRP A 38 11.61 13.20 8.66
C TRP A 38 12.82 13.08 7.76
N LEU A 39 13.77 12.17 8.10
CA LEU A 39 14.94 11.92 7.25
C LEU A 39 14.53 11.31 5.91
N TYR A 40 13.56 10.39 5.92
CA TYR A 40 13.05 9.79 4.69
C TYR A 40 12.28 10.82 3.85
N ILE A 41 11.43 11.64 4.50
CA ILE A 41 10.73 12.75 3.83
C ILE A 41 11.73 13.74 3.22
N ALA A 42 12.83 14.06 3.91
CA ALA A 42 13.85 14.95 3.38
C ALA A 42 14.49 14.41 2.08
N GLY A 43 14.83 13.11 2.06
CA GLY A 43 15.28 12.44 0.84
C GLY A 43 14.22 12.44 -0.27
N LEU A 44 12.97 12.16 0.07
CA LEU A 44 11.87 12.17 -0.88
C LEU A 44 11.60 13.58 -1.45
N VAL A 45 11.73 14.63 -0.65
CA VAL A 45 11.60 16.04 -1.11
C VAL A 45 12.62 16.36 -2.20
N ILE A 46 13.86 15.89 -2.08
CA ILE A 46 14.89 16.06 -3.12
C ILE A 46 14.43 15.40 -4.43
N VAL A 47 13.93 14.17 -4.36
CA VAL A 47 13.39 13.46 -5.52
C VAL A 47 12.17 14.16 -6.11
N VAL A 48 11.28 14.67 -5.25
CA VAL A 48 10.08 15.41 -5.67
C VAL A 48 10.47 16.69 -6.43
N ILE A 49 11.41 17.47 -5.90
CA ILE A 49 11.88 18.69 -6.58
C ILE A 49 12.51 18.34 -7.93
N TYR A 50 13.39 17.32 -7.98
CA TYR A 50 13.96 16.83 -9.23
C TYR A 50 12.87 16.45 -10.24
N THR A 51 11.90 15.64 -9.81
CA THR A 51 10.82 15.14 -10.66
C THR A 51 9.95 16.29 -11.19
N ILE A 52 9.57 17.25 -10.34
CA ILE A 52 8.75 18.41 -10.76
C ILE A 52 9.52 19.29 -11.77
N VAL A 53 10.80 19.57 -11.51
CA VAL A 53 11.64 20.38 -12.44
C VAL A 53 11.80 19.65 -13.78
N HIS A 54 12.06 18.34 -13.74
CA HIS A 54 12.18 17.51 -14.94
C HIS A 54 10.84 17.46 -15.71
N HIS A 55 9.70 17.27 -15.01
CA HIS A 55 8.37 17.26 -15.62
C HIS A 55 8.00 18.63 -16.22
N ALA A 56 8.40 19.74 -15.56
CA ALA A 56 8.17 21.08 -16.07
C ALA A 56 8.88 21.34 -17.42
N SER A 57 10.05 20.73 -17.66
CA SER A 57 10.76 20.83 -18.95
C SER A 57 10.02 20.19 -20.11
N TYR A 58 9.04 19.33 -19.82
CA TYR A 58 8.13 18.70 -20.78
C TYR A 58 6.70 19.28 -20.74
N GLY A 59 6.51 20.44 -20.10
CA GLY A 59 5.22 21.12 -20.03
C GLY A 59 4.17 20.42 -19.16
N PHE A 60 4.59 19.54 -18.22
CA PHE A 60 3.71 18.73 -17.36
C PHE A 60 2.78 17.77 -18.14
N ASP A 61 3.26 17.28 -19.26
CA ASP A 61 2.54 16.32 -20.08
C ASP A 61 2.32 14.99 -19.35
N GLY A 62 1.13 14.37 -19.54
CA GLY A 62 0.75 13.15 -18.85
C GLY A 62 1.58 11.93 -19.22
N ASP A 63 2.00 11.82 -20.49
CA ASP A 63 2.81 10.68 -20.95
C ASP A 63 4.21 10.74 -20.34
N THR A 64 4.78 11.92 -20.22
CA THR A 64 6.10 12.12 -19.60
C THR A 64 6.06 11.86 -18.10
N ALA A 65 4.91 12.03 -17.44
CA ALA A 65 4.72 11.73 -16.04
C ALA A 65 5.07 10.26 -15.68
N HIS A 66 5.04 9.33 -16.65
CA HIS A 66 5.31 7.93 -16.44
C HIS A 66 6.77 7.62 -16.11
N TRP A 67 7.74 8.50 -16.51
CA TRP A 67 9.18 8.23 -16.41
C TRP A 67 10.03 9.37 -15.85
N VAL A 68 9.52 10.61 -15.70
CA VAL A 68 10.31 11.77 -15.25
C VAL A 68 10.95 11.63 -13.87
N MET A 69 10.50 10.65 -13.04
CA MET A 69 11.09 10.37 -11.73
C MET A 69 12.35 9.49 -11.80
N THR A 70 12.73 9.01 -12.99
CA THR A 70 13.98 8.25 -13.15
C THR A 70 15.20 9.15 -12.93
N PRO A 71 16.30 8.67 -12.34
CA PRO A 71 16.59 7.27 -11.97
C PRO A 71 16.12 6.85 -10.57
N PHE A 72 15.44 7.71 -9.83
CA PHE A 72 15.09 7.44 -8.41
C PHE A 72 13.99 6.40 -8.27
N TYR A 73 12.99 6.44 -9.14
CA TYR A 73 11.92 5.44 -9.22
C TYR A 73 11.83 4.93 -10.67
N ASN A 74 11.49 3.66 -10.82
CA ASN A 74 11.41 3.02 -12.15
C ASN A 74 10.18 3.49 -12.93
N ASP A 75 9.10 3.84 -12.21
CA ASP A 75 7.83 4.27 -12.80
C ASP A 75 7.04 5.19 -11.83
N HIS A 76 6.02 5.86 -12.39
CA HIS A 76 5.14 6.78 -11.66
C HIS A 76 4.28 6.08 -10.59
N THR A 77 4.01 4.78 -10.71
CA THR A 77 3.15 4.06 -9.77
C THR A 77 3.91 3.75 -8.48
N ALA A 78 5.19 3.37 -8.56
CA ALA A 78 6.06 3.22 -7.41
C ALA A 78 6.33 4.55 -6.70
N TYR A 79 6.58 5.62 -7.48
CA TYR A 79 6.73 6.97 -6.96
C TYR A 79 5.47 7.46 -6.24
N GLY A 80 4.30 7.29 -6.88
CA GLY A 80 3.01 7.65 -6.30
C GLY A 80 2.69 6.88 -5.02
N ALA A 81 3.03 5.59 -4.96
CA ALA A 81 2.87 4.78 -3.75
C ALA A 81 3.70 5.31 -2.58
N ALA A 82 4.96 5.69 -2.83
CA ALA A 82 5.83 6.31 -1.82
C ALA A 82 5.25 7.65 -1.34
N LEU A 83 4.79 8.50 -2.27
CA LEU A 83 4.13 9.77 -1.93
C LEU A 83 2.90 9.55 -1.04
N ALA A 84 2.03 8.61 -1.36
CA ALA A 84 0.83 8.32 -0.57
C ALA A 84 1.17 7.92 0.87
N VAL A 85 2.16 7.04 1.07
CA VAL A 85 2.65 6.62 2.39
C VAL A 85 3.17 7.82 3.18
N TYR A 86 4.03 8.66 2.55
CA TYR A 86 4.67 9.76 3.27
C TYR A 86 3.78 10.98 3.46
N ILE A 87 2.76 11.19 2.63
CA ILE A 87 1.70 12.19 2.89
C ILE A 87 0.99 11.85 4.21
N VAL A 88 0.58 10.59 4.41
CA VAL A 88 -0.10 10.16 5.63
C VAL A 88 0.82 10.31 6.85
N LEU A 89 2.07 9.88 6.75
CA LEU A 89 3.05 10.04 7.83
C LEU A 89 3.39 11.50 8.12
N CYS A 90 3.49 12.35 7.10
CA CYS A 90 3.71 13.80 7.25
C CYS A 90 2.53 14.45 7.98
N ILE A 91 1.29 14.12 7.60
CA ILE A 91 0.08 14.57 8.31
C ILE A 91 0.16 14.17 9.79
N ALA A 92 0.46 12.91 10.09
CA ALA A 92 0.61 12.45 11.47
C ALA A 92 1.65 13.27 12.26
N LEU A 93 2.83 13.50 11.66
CA LEU A 93 3.87 14.32 12.29
C LEU A 93 3.45 15.76 12.55
N LEU A 94 2.63 16.38 11.69
CA LEU A 94 2.12 17.74 11.89
C LEU A 94 1.20 17.87 13.09
N PHE A 95 0.55 16.78 13.52
CA PHE A 95 -0.30 16.74 14.72
C PHE A 95 0.47 16.41 16.00
N MET A 96 1.81 16.24 15.93
CA MET A 96 2.63 15.95 17.11
C MET A 96 2.51 17.07 18.16
N PRO A 97 2.37 16.70 19.46
CA PRO A 97 2.37 17.68 20.54
C PRO A 97 3.75 18.38 20.62
N ASN A 98 3.76 19.60 21.12
CA ASN A 98 4.97 20.39 21.38
C ASN A 98 5.87 20.66 20.15
N MET A 99 5.34 20.55 18.92
CA MET A 99 6.07 20.91 17.72
C MET A 99 6.24 22.44 17.65
N LYS A 100 7.47 22.91 17.49
CA LYS A 100 7.78 24.35 17.29
C LYS A 100 7.04 24.90 16.06
N LYS A 101 6.51 26.13 16.15
CA LYS A 101 5.75 26.78 15.08
C LYS A 101 6.51 26.78 13.74
N SER A 102 7.81 27.07 13.75
CA SER A 102 8.65 27.07 12.56
C SER A 102 8.71 25.69 11.89
N ARG A 103 8.88 24.61 12.67
CA ARG A 103 8.89 23.23 12.12
C ARG A 103 7.52 22.84 11.54
N ARG A 104 6.43 23.33 12.16
CA ARG A 104 5.08 23.06 11.64
C ARG A 104 4.85 23.77 10.31
N ILE A 105 5.32 25.01 10.15
CA ILE A 105 5.24 25.75 8.87
C ILE A 105 6.02 25.02 7.78
N ILE A 106 7.26 24.61 8.06
CA ILE A 106 8.07 23.82 7.13
C ILE A 106 7.36 22.52 6.75
N GLY A 107 6.79 21.82 7.74
CA GLY A 107 6.05 20.57 7.50
C GLY A 107 4.80 20.77 6.63
N ILE A 108 4.09 21.88 6.78
CA ILE A 108 2.95 22.24 5.91
C ILE A 108 3.42 22.51 4.49
N MET A 109 4.52 23.25 4.30
CA MET A 109 5.08 23.48 2.96
C MET A 109 5.50 22.16 2.29
N VAL A 110 6.15 21.26 3.05
CA VAL A 110 6.51 19.92 2.57
C VAL A 110 5.26 19.12 2.20
N LEU A 111 4.22 19.14 3.03
CA LEU A 111 2.96 18.46 2.74
C LEU A 111 2.32 18.98 1.44
N CYS A 112 2.26 20.30 1.26
CA CYS A 112 1.76 20.90 0.01
C CYS A 112 2.58 20.44 -1.21
N LEU A 113 3.89 20.37 -1.08
CA LEU A 113 4.78 19.88 -2.14
C LEU A 113 4.52 18.41 -2.47
N LEU A 114 4.37 17.55 -1.45
CA LEU A 114 4.05 16.12 -1.64
C LEU A 114 2.67 15.93 -2.28
N VAL A 115 1.66 16.75 -1.88
CA VAL A 115 0.33 16.73 -2.49
C VAL A 115 0.37 17.18 -3.95
N LEU A 116 1.13 18.22 -4.27
CA LEU A 116 1.34 18.61 -5.66
C LEU A 116 2.00 17.48 -6.47
N ALA A 117 3.01 16.83 -5.89
CA ALA A 117 3.73 15.74 -6.53
C ALA A 117 2.84 14.52 -6.82
N ILE A 118 1.95 14.13 -5.89
CA ILE A 118 1.05 12.98 -6.10
C ILE A 118 -0.01 13.29 -7.16
N ILE A 119 -0.45 14.54 -7.29
CA ILE A 119 -1.34 14.96 -8.39
C ILE A 119 -0.59 14.85 -9.72
N LEU A 120 0.60 15.41 -9.82
CA LEU A 120 1.45 15.39 -11.02
C LEU A 120 2.00 13.99 -11.36
N SER A 121 1.88 13.02 -10.47
CA SER A 121 2.28 11.63 -10.75
C SER A 121 1.31 10.89 -11.66
N PHE A 122 0.10 11.39 -11.86
CA PHE A 122 -0.99 10.76 -12.63
C PHE A 122 -1.28 9.31 -12.18
N CYS A 123 -0.85 8.91 -10.98
CA CYS A 123 -1.02 7.57 -10.45
C CYS A 123 -2.37 7.40 -9.74
N ARG A 124 -3.37 6.89 -10.44
CA ARG A 124 -4.75 6.67 -9.93
C ARG A 124 -4.77 5.75 -8.69
N ALA A 125 -3.95 4.69 -8.70
CA ALA A 125 -3.86 3.75 -7.58
C ALA A 125 -3.42 4.45 -6.28
N SER A 126 -2.52 5.43 -6.37
CA SER A 126 -2.05 6.22 -5.23
C SER A 126 -3.13 7.16 -4.70
N TRP A 127 -3.94 7.75 -5.57
CA TRP A 127 -5.07 8.59 -5.17
C TRP A 127 -6.11 7.76 -4.41
N ILE A 128 -6.49 6.59 -4.96
CA ILE A 128 -7.43 5.66 -4.30
C ILE A 128 -6.90 5.23 -2.93
N SER A 129 -5.61 4.89 -2.83
CA SER A 129 -4.99 4.46 -1.58
C SER A 129 -4.96 5.57 -0.53
N LEU A 130 -4.71 6.82 -0.93
CA LEU A 130 -4.75 7.97 -0.04
C LEU A 130 -6.17 8.28 0.43
N ILE A 131 -7.15 8.23 -0.47
CA ILE A 131 -8.58 8.41 -0.14
C ILE A 131 -9.03 7.33 0.86
N ALA A 132 -8.65 6.07 0.65
CA ALA A 132 -8.96 4.98 1.57
C ALA A 132 -8.35 5.22 2.98
N ALA A 133 -7.08 5.64 3.05
CA ALA A 133 -6.42 5.95 4.31
C ALA A 133 -7.10 7.12 5.04
N LEU A 134 -7.44 8.21 4.33
CA LEU A 134 -8.14 9.35 4.89
C LEU A 134 -9.59 9.01 5.30
N GLY A 135 -10.27 8.17 4.53
CA GLY A 135 -11.61 7.68 4.87
C GLY A 135 -11.61 6.90 6.19
N VAL A 136 -10.65 6.00 6.38
CA VAL A 136 -10.51 5.28 7.65
C VAL A 136 -10.09 6.23 8.79
N LEU A 137 -9.26 7.24 8.54
CA LEU A 137 -8.96 8.27 9.54
C LEU A 137 -10.24 8.96 10.02
N ILE A 138 -11.13 9.36 9.11
CA ILE A 138 -12.43 9.98 9.45
C ILE A 138 -13.27 9.02 10.29
N CYS A 139 -13.34 7.74 9.91
CA CYS A 139 -14.06 6.72 10.69
C CYS A 139 -13.51 6.57 12.12
N VAL A 140 -12.18 6.61 12.29
CA VAL A 140 -11.53 6.55 13.62
C VAL A 140 -11.85 7.80 14.43
N LEU A 141 -11.78 8.99 13.82
CA LEU A 141 -12.09 10.27 14.50
C LEU A 141 -13.56 10.37 14.91
N LEU A 142 -14.47 9.88 14.09
CA LEU A 142 -15.90 9.79 14.37
C LEU A 142 -16.27 8.63 15.32
N LYS A 143 -15.27 7.85 15.79
CA LYS A 143 -15.45 6.69 16.68
C LYS A 143 -16.43 5.65 16.12
N ILE A 144 -16.47 5.48 14.78
CA ILE A 144 -17.28 4.45 14.13
C ILE A 144 -16.79 3.07 14.58
N LYS A 145 -17.70 2.20 15.02
CA LYS A 145 -17.34 0.86 15.47
C LYS A 145 -16.77 0.06 14.30
N PHE A 146 -15.64 -0.60 14.51
CA PHE A 146 -14.91 -1.38 13.49
C PHE A 146 -15.81 -2.37 12.73
N LYS A 147 -16.82 -2.95 13.40
CA LYS A 147 -17.79 -3.87 12.77
C LYS A 147 -18.50 -3.27 11.55
N TYR A 148 -18.79 -1.96 11.56
CA TYR A 148 -19.45 -1.30 10.42
C TYR A 148 -18.46 -1.09 9.26
N ILE A 149 -17.19 -0.77 9.57
CA ILE A 149 -16.13 -0.65 8.57
C ILE A 149 -15.87 -2.01 7.90
N ALA A 150 -15.75 -3.07 8.72
CA ALA A 150 -15.57 -4.43 8.24
C ALA A 150 -16.78 -4.91 7.40
N PHE A 151 -18.01 -4.56 7.83
CA PHE A 151 -19.22 -4.89 7.07
C PHE A 151 -19.25 -4.19 5.70
N ILE A 152 -18.95 -2.90 5.65
CA ILE A 152 -18.88 -2.14 4.38
C ILE A 152 -17.78 -2.74 3.48
N ALA A 153 -16.60 -3.03 4.02
CA ALA A 153 -15.53 -3.66 3.26
C ALA A 153 -15.96 -5.03 2.70
N ALA A 154 -16.61 -5.86 3.51
CA ALA A 154 -17.12 -7.17 3.08
C ALA A 154 -18.18 -7.04 1.99
N VAL A 155 -19.09 -6.06 2.09
CA VAL A 155 -20.09 -5.77 1.05
C VAL A 155 -19.42 -5.33 -0.25
N LEU A 156 -18.44 -4.42 -0.19
CA LEU A 156 -17.70 -3.96 -1.38
C LEU A 156 -16.94 -5.11 -2.05
N ILE A 157 -16.29 -5.96 -1.27
CA ILE A 157 -15.62 -7.16 -1.77
C ILE A 157 -16.65 -8.13 -2.40
N GLY A 158 -17.77 -8.37 -1.75
CA GLY A 158 -18.85 -9.21 -2.28
C GLY A 158 -19.42 -8.68 -3.61
N LEU A 159 -19.67 -7.38 -3.69
CA LEU A 159 -20.09 -6.72 -4.92
C LEU A 159 -19.04 -6.87 -6.03
N PHE A 160 -17.76 -6.67 -5.71
CA PHE A 160 -16.68 -6.88 -6.69
C PHE A 160 -16.70 -8.30 -7.25
N PHE A 161 -16.77 -9.32 -6.40
CA PHE A 161 -16.83 -10.73 -6.85
C PHE A 161 -18.12 -11.04 -7.62
N THR A 162 -19.25 -10.43 -7.28
CA THR A 162 -20.52 -10.63 -7.98
C THR A 162 -20.49 -10.03 -9.38
N PHE A 163 -19.92 -8.84 -9.52
CA PHE A 163 -19.90 -8.10 -10.80
C PHE A 163 -18.57 -8.22 -11.55
N GLN A 164 -17.59 -9.04 -11.06
CA GLN A 164 -16.27 -9.14 -11.66
C GLN A 164 -16.31 -9.48 -13.16
N GLN A 165 -17.20 -10.36 -13.58
CA GLN A 165 -17.29 -10.78 -14.98
C GLN A 165 -17.82 -9.65 -15.88
N GLN A 166 -18.82 -8.91 -15.43
CA GLN A 166 -19.33 -7.73 -16.13
C GLN A 166 -18.27 -6.61 -16.20
N ILE A 167 -17.51 -6.43 -15.11
CA ILE A 167 -16.37 -5.51 -15.06
C ILE A 167 -15.32 -5.95 -16.08
N PHE A 168 -14.95 -7.24 -16.12
CA PHE A 168 -13.97 -7.77 -17.06
C PHE A 168 -14.44 -7.69 -18.52
N ASP A 169 -15.69 -8.02 -18.82
CA ASP A 169 -16.25 -7.93 -20.16
C ASP A 169 -16.33 -6.47 -20.65
N SER A 170 -16.61 -5.54 -19.74
CA SER A 170 -16.57 -4.11 -20.05
C SER A 170 -15.14 -3.62 -20.30
N LEU A 171 -14.16 -4.12 -19.54
CA LEU A 171 -12.73 -3.80 -19.68
C LEU A 171 -12.12 -4.31 -20.98
N SER A 172 -12.58 -5.46 -21.49
CA SER A 172 -12.03 -6.10 -22.69
C SER A 172 -12.45 -5.45 -24.01
N LYS A 173 -13.37 -4.47 -23.98
CA LYS A 173 -14.00 -3.90 -25.18
C LYS A 173 -13.39 -2.60 -25.70
N ASN A 174 -12.36 -2.05 -25.04
CA ASN A 174 -11.80 -0.73 -25.39
C ASN A 174 -10.28 -0.72 -25.59
N ASP A 175 -9.83 -0.10 -26.69
CA ASP A 175 -8.45 -0.10 -27.21
C ASP A 175 -7.69 1.23 -27.03
N GLN A 176 -8.00 2.06 -26.01
CA GLN A 176 -7.36 3.38 -25.87
C GLN A 176 -6.37 3.47 -24.70
N ASP A 177 -5.27 4.19 -24.94
CA ASP A 177 -4.24 4.52 -23.93
C ASP A 177 -4.75 5.49 -22.85
N ALA A 178 -4.05 5.54 -21.71
CA ALA A 178 -4.32 6.53 -20.65
C ALA A 178 -4.12 7.95 -21.21
N SER A 179 -5.10 8.84 -21.00
CA SER A 179 -4.98 10.21 -21.47
C SER A 179 -4.10 11.07 -20.57
N GLY A 180 -3.41 12.04 -21.15
CA GLY A 180 -2.60 13.04 -20.45
C GLY A 180 -3.43 14.12 -19.71
N ASN A 181 -4.77 14.02 -19.72
CA ASN A 181 -5.66 15.01 -19.10
C ASN A 181 -6.10 14.57 -17.69
N ILE A 182 -5.91 15.44 -16.68
CA ILE A 182 -6.30 15.17 -15.28
C ILE A 182 -7.79 14.90 -15.16
N MET A 183 -8.65 15.63 -15.87
CA MET A 183 -10.11 15.46 -15.81
C MET A 183 -10.52 14.11 -16.38
N GLU A 184 -9.92 13.66 -17.48
CA GLU A 184 -10.15 12.35 -18.08
C GLU A 184 -9.61 11.23 -17.18
N ASN A 185 -8.48 11.43 -16.49
CA ASN A 185 -7.98 10.48 -15.51
C ASN A 185 -8.88 10.37 -14.28
N VAL A 186 -9.49 11.44 -13.81
CA VAL A 186 -10.52 11.39 -12.77
C VAL A 186 -11.77 10.66 -13.27
N GLN A 187 -12.18 10.93 -14.49
CA GLN A 187 -13.32 10.26 -15.14
C GLN A 187 -13.01 8.79 -15.46
N SER A 188 -11.75 8.45 -15.79
CA SER A 188 -11.29 7.06 -16.02
C SER A 188 -11.08 6.27 -14.72
N MET A 189 -11.02 6.91 -13.55
CA MET A 189 -11.15 6.20 -12.26
C MET A 189 -12.51 5.51 -12.13
N THR A 190 -13.55 6.07 -12.76
CA THR A 190 -14.90 5.48 -12.86
C THR A 190 -15.10 4.68 -14.15
N ASN A 191 -14.35 5.00 -15.21
CA ASN A 191 -14.37 4.31 -16.50
C ASN A 191 -13.18 3.36 -16.61
N ILE A 192 -13.29 2.21 -15.98
CA ILE A 192 -12.26 1.15 -15.95
C ILE A 192 -11.95 0.61 -17.36
N THR A 193 -12.72 0.99 -18.38
CA THR A 193 -12.82 0.32 -19.69
C THR A 193 -11.86 0.78 -20.77
N THR A 194 -11.06 1.84 -20.57
CA THR A 194 -10.36 2.52 -21.70
C THR A 194 -8.82 2.51 -21.61
N ASP A 195 -8.22 1.76 -20.66
CA ASP A 195 -6.80 1.91 -20.36
C ASP A 195 -6.03 0.60 -20.62
N ALA A 196 -5.06 0.61 -21.54
CA ALA A 196 -4.17 -0.51 -21.83
C ALA A 196 -3.46 -1.05 -20.57
N SER A 197 -3.16 -0.18 -19.62
CA SER A 197 -2.60 -0.55 -18.31
C SER A 197 -3.55 -1.40 -17.47
N ASN A 198 -4.86 -1.13 -17.50
CA ASN A 198 -5.86 -1.92 -16.78
C ASN A 198 -6.06 -3.29 -17.46
N LEU A 199 -6.13 -3.32 -18.79
CA LEU A 199 -6.22 -4.57 -19.56
C LEU A 199 -5.00 -5.46 -19.31
N GLU A 200 -3.79 -4.88 -19.26
CA GLU A 200 -2.58 -5.64 -18.95
C GLU A 200 -2.61 -6.22 -17.54
N ARG A 201 -3.11 -5.48 -16.54
CA ARG A 201 -3.31 -6.02 -15.19
C ARG A 201 -4.23 -7.23 -15.20
N ILE A 202 -5.34 -7.17 -15.95
CA ILE A 202 -6.28 -8.29 -16.08
C ILE A 202 -5.61 -9.49 -16.76
N ASN A 203 -4.86 -9.26 -17.84
CA ASN A 203 -4.08 -10.30 -18.49
C ASN A 203 -3.13 -11.00 -17.49
N ARG A 204 -2.42 -10.21 -16.69
CA ARG A 204 -1.51 -10.69 -15.64
C ARG A 204 -2.22 -11.44 -14.52
N TRP A 205 -3.36 -10.94 -14.06
CA TRP A 205 -4.17 -11.60 -13.03
C TRP A 205 -4.74 -12.92 -13.53
N ASN A 206 -5.26 -12.95 -14.74
CA ASN A 206 -5.76 -14.19 -15.36
C ASN A 206 -4.65 -15.22 -15.54
N SER A 207 -3.44 -14.80 -15.94
CA SER A 207 -2.27 -15.65 -16.01
C SER A 207 -1.88 -16.21 -14.64
N ALA A 208 -1.85 -15.37 -13.60
CA ALA A 208 -1.57 -15.76 -12.23
C ALA A 208 -2.59 -16.78 -11.69
N ILE A 209 -3.89 -16.57 -11.98
CA ILE A 209 -4.94 -17.52 -11.58
C ILE A 209 -4.78 -18.86 -12.29
N ARG A 210 -4.38 -18.88 -13.58
CA ARG A 210 -4.08 -20.14 -14.29
C ARG A 210 -2.86 -20.85 -13.72
N MET A 211 -1.80 -20.09 -13.40
CA MET A 211 -0.62 -20.61 -12.69
C MET A 211 -1.01 -21.23 -11.34
N PHE A 212 -1.86 -20.56 -10.58
CA PHE A 212 -2.37 -21.07 -9.31
C PHE A 212 -3.17 -22.37 -9.48
N LYS A 213 -4.06 -22.45 -10.48
CA LYS A 213 -4.84 -23.67 -10.74
C LYS A 213 -3.96 -24.88 -11.02
N GLU A 214 -2.79 -24.70 -11.65
CA GLU A 214 -1.85 -25.79 -11.92
C GLU A 214 -1.08 -26.20 -10.66
N ARG A 215 -0.73 -25.25 -9.77
CA ARG A 215 0.00 -25.52 -8.51
C ARG A 215 -0.65 -24.82 -7.32
N PRO A 216 -1.80 -25.32 -6.81
CA PRO A 216 -2.63 -24.56 -5.88
C PRO A 216 -2.08 -24.49 -4.46
N VAL A 217 -1.28 -25.44 -3.98
CA VAL A 217 -0.88 -25.51 -2.58
C VAL A 217 0.32 -24.60 -2.29
N PHE A 218 1.42 -24.76 -2.99
CA PHE A 218 2.69 -24.05 -2.75
C PHE A 218 3.13 -23.15 -3.92
N GLY A 219 2.35 -23.10 -5.00
CA GLY A 219 2.66 -22.29 -6.17
C GLY A 219 3.90 -22.73 -6.94
N TRP A 220 4.47 -21.79 -7.69
CA TRP A 220 5.64 -22.00 -8.55
C TRP A 220 6.98 -21.67 -7.88
N GLY A 221 6.94 -21.05 -6.72
CA GLY A 221 8.07 -20.58 -5.93
C GLY A 221 8.17 -19.04 -5.92
N PRO A 222 8.59 -18.43 -4.79
CA PRO A 222 8.74 -16.98 -4.68
C PRO A 222 9.67 -16.41 -5.76
N GLY A 223 9.28 -15.29 -6.39
CA GLY A 223 10.04 -14.58 -7.42
C GLY A 223 10.05 -15.26 -8.80
N THR A 224 9.23 -16.29 -9.00
CA THR A 224 9.25 -17.04 -10.27
C THR A 224 8.24 -16.58 -11.30
N TYR A 225 7.29 -15.71 -10.93
CA TYR A 225 6.22 -15.26 -11.81
C TYR A 225 6.76 -14.77 -13.16
N GLN A 226 7.72 -13.86 -13.14
CA GLN A 226 8.32 -13.26 -14.35
C GLN A 226 8.91 -14.28 -15.35
N PHE A 227 9.30 -15.46 -14.89
CA PHE A 227 9.91 -16.50 -15.72
C PHE A 227 8.90 -17.54 -16.21
N VAL A 228 7.72 -17.62 -15.61
CA VAL A 228 6.77 -18.72 -15.83
C VAL A 228 5.45 -18.25 -16.46
N TYR A 229 5.06 -17.00 -16.30
CA TYR A 229 3.70 -16.55 -16.64
C TYR A 229 3.38 -16.53 -18.15
N ALA A 230 4.38 -16.40 -19.04
CA ALA A 230 4.16 -16.19 -20.47
C ALA A 230 3.29 -17.25 -21.14
N PRO A 231 3.47 -18.57 -20.90
CA PRO A 231 2.61 -19.61 -21.44
C PRO A 231 1.16 -19.55 -20.95
N PHE A 232 0.92 -18.87 -19.82
CA PHE A 232 -0.41 -18.73 -19.22
C PHE A 232 -1.20 -17.53 -19.73
N GLN A 233 -0.63 -16.70 -20.61
CA GLN A 233 -1.33 -15.61 -21.27
C GLN A 233 -2.28 -16.15 -22.35
N GLU A 234 -3.48 -15.61 -22.42
CA GLU A 234 -4.40 -15.85 -23.54
C GLU A 234 -4.23 -14.77 -24.60
N SER A 235 -4.19 -15.17 -25.89
CA SER A 235 -4.01 -14.24 -27.01
C SER A 235 -5.05 -13.12 -27.02
N ARG A 236 -6.29 -13.40 -26.60
CA ARG A 236 -7.40 -12.43 -26.54
C ARG A 236 -7.22 -11.36 -25.46
N ASN A 237 -6.36 -11.62 -24.44
CA ASN A 237 -6.14 -10.73 -23.31
C ASN A 237 -4.82 -9.95 -23.44
N LYS A 238 -4.04 -10.21 -24.51
CA LYS A 238 -2.78 -9.50 -24.74
C LYS A 238 -3.01 -8.08 -25.19
N THR A 239 -2.21 -7.18 -24.69
CA THR A 239 -2.17 -5.75 -25.02
C THR A 239 -0.86 -5.42 -25.74
N ILE A 240 -0.73 -4.19 -26.25
CA ILE A 240 0.51 -3.70 -26.89
C ILE A 240 1.71 -3.69 -25.94
N ILE A 241 1.45 -3.63 -24.61
CA ILE A 241 2.48 -3.63 -23.55
C ILE A 241 2.72 -5.02 -22.95
N SER A 242 2.02 -6.05 -23.43
CA SER A 242 2.23 -7.43 -22.98
C SER A 242 3.56 -7.97 -23.50
N THR A 243 4.32 -8.62 -22.63
CA THR A 243 5.58 -9.26 -23.00
C THR A 243 5.36 -10.73 -23.38
N ASN A 244 6.02 -11.19 -24.44
CA ASN A 244 5.95 -12.58 -24.91
C ASN A 244 7.11 -13.44 -24.40
N SER A 245 8.22 -12.82 -23.97
CA SER A 245 9.43 -13.49 -23.51
C SER A 245 9.30 -14.15 -22.14
N GLY A 246 8.32 -13.73 -21.34
CA GLY A 246 8.16 -14.15 -19.95
C GLY A 246 9.04 -13.44 -18.95
N ASP A 247 9.98 -12.63 -19.40
CA ASP A 247 10.89 -11.87 -18.55
C ASP A 247 10.27 -10.54 -18.12
N MET A 248 10.73 -10.01 -16.98
CA MET A 248 10.42 -8.68 -16.47
C MET A 248 8.95 -8.44 -16.08
N GLY A 249 8.09 -9.46 -16.18
CA GLY A 249 6.68 -9.37 -15.81
C GLY A 249 6.45 -9.63 -14.32
N ASN A 250 5.50 -8.90 -13.73
CA ASN A 250 4.96 -9.21 -12.42
C ASN A 250 3.42 -9.29 -12.47
N ALA A 251 2.80 -9.78 -11.41
CA ALA A 251 1.34 -9.94 -11.36
C ALA A 251 0.59 -8.63 -11.13
N HIS A 252 1.25 -7.50 -11.00
CA HIS A 252 0.65 -6.21 -10.62
C HIS A 252 -0.30 -6.29 -9.42
N SER A 253 -0.02 -7.16 -8.45
CA SER A 253 -0.74 -7.28 -7.19
C SER A 253 0.07 -8.09 -6.20
N GLU A 254 0.24 -7.57 -4.98
CA GLU A 254 0.86 -8.30 -3.87
C GLU A 254 0.12 -9.60 -3.52
N TYR A 255 -1.19 -9.59 -3.68
CA TYR A 255 -2.06 -10.72 -3.29
C TYR A 255 -2.13 -11.80 -4.37
N ILE A 256 -2.37 -11.37 -5.61
CA ILE A 256 -2.50 -12.30 -6.75
C ILE A 256 -1.12 -12.86 -7.14
N GLY A 257 -0.06 -12.05 -6.99
CA GLY A 257 1.32 -12.51 -7.15
C GLY A 257 1.67 -13.61 -6.16
N ALA A 258 1.36 -13.40 -4.88
CA ALA A 258 1.55 -14.41 -3.84
C ALA A 258 0.75 -15.70 -4.14
N LEU A 259 -0.47 -15.58 -4.69
CA LEU A 259 -1.29 -16.73 -5.06
C LEU A 259 -0.63 -17.58 -6.14
N ALA A 260 -0.06 -16.99 -7.18
CA ALA A 260 0.64 -17.69 -8.25
C ALA A 260 1.97 -18.29 -7.79
N GLU A 261 2.76 -17.53 -7.04
CA GLU A 261 4.12 -17.90 -6.66
C GLU A 261 4.19 -18.82 -5.44
N GLN A 262 3.31 -18.61 -4.45
CA GLN A 262 3.38 -19.28 -3.14
C GLN A 262 2.12 -20.10 -2.85
N GLY A 263 1.17 -20.13 -3.78
CA GLY A 263 -0.07 -20.88 -3.67
C GLY A 263 -0.98 -20.39 -2.54
N LEU A 264 -1.88 -21.26 -2.13
CA LEU A 264 -2.86 -20.97 -1.06
C LEU A 264 -2.16 -20.69 0.27
N VAL A 265 -1.11 -21.46 0.60
CA VAL A 265 -0.40 -21.32 1.88
C VAL A 265 0.24 -19.93 2.00
N GLY A 266 1.00 -19.50 0.98
CA GLY A 266 1.64 -18.19 0.99
C GLY A 266 0.63 -17.05 0.95
N SER A 267 -0.44 -17.16 0.18
CA SER A 267 -1.51 -16.16 0.14
C SER A 267 -2.19 -15.99 1.49
N LEU A 268 -2.48 -17.08 2.20
CA LEU A 268 -3.04 -17.01 3.55
C LEU A 268 -2.09 -16.32 4.53
N ILE A 269 -0.78 -16.56 4.42
CA ILE A 269 0.23 -15.87 5.25
C ILE A 269 0.22 -14.37 4.95
N VAL A 270 0.22 -13.96 3.68
CA VAL A 270 0.18 -12.54 3.29
C VAL A 270 -1.09 -11.86 3.80
N ILE A 271 -2.26 -12.47 3.61
CA ILE A 271 -3.54 -11.93 4.08
C ILE A 271 -3.56 -11.86 5.62
N SER A 272 -3.07 -12.90 6.30
CA SER A 272 -2.99 -12.92 7.76
C SER A 272 -2.08 -11.81 8.29
N LEU A 273 -0.96 -11.53 7.63
CA LEU A 273 -0.04 -10.45 7.97
C LEU A 273 -0.73 -9.08 7.86
N VAL A 274 -1.47 -8.84 6.79
CA VAL A 274 -2.28 -7.61 6.62
C VAL A 274 -3.29 -7.48 7.77
N ILE A 275 -4.07 -8.53 8.04
CA ILE A 275 -5.10 -8.52 9.09
C ILE A 275 -4.47 -8.27 10.46
N VAL A 276 -3.38 -8.96 10.78
CA VAL A 276 -2.70 -8.85 12.08
C VAL A 276 -2.16 -7.44 12.29
N PHE A 277 -1.46 -6.85 11.30
CA PHE A 277 -0.92 -5.50 11.47
C PHE A 277 -2.00 -4.42 11.53
N MET A 278 -3.09 -4.56 10.78
CA MET A 278 -4.23 -3.65 10.88
C MET A 278 -4.92 -3.75 12.25
N TYR A 279 -5.13 -4.98 12.74
CA TYR A 279 -5.70 -5.22 14.07
C TYR A 279 -4.78 -4.69 15.18
N CYS A 280 -3.50 -5.06 15.16
CA CYS A 280 -2.51 -4.61 16.14
C CYS A 280 -2.40 -3.07 16.14
N GLY A 281 -2.34 -2.43 14.96
CA GLY A 281 -2.27 -0.98 14.86
C GLY A 281 -3.45 -0.28 15.52
N LEU A 282 -4.68 -0.74 15.26
CA LEU A 282 -5.89 -0.17 15.88
C LEU A 282 -5.96 -0.45 17.37
N MET A 283 -5.56 -1.64 17.82
CA MET A 283 -5.53 -1.98 19.25
C MET A 283 -4.46 -1.19 20.00
N THR A 284 -3.26 -1.08 19.42
CA THR A 284 -2.18 -0.27 19.98
C THR A 284 -2.56 1.21 20.06
N TYR A 285 -3.27 1.75 19.04
CA TYR A 285 -3.82 3.11 19.09
C TYR A 285 -4.75 3.32 20.30
N ARG A 286 -5.59 2.34 20.64
CA ARG A 286 -6.49 2.41 21.81
C ARG A 286 -5.72 2.34 23.12
N ARG A 287 -4.69 1.49 23.19
CA ARG A 287 -3.88 1.21 24.40
C ARG A 287 -2.71 2.18 24.63
N ALA A 288 -2.32 2.97 23.62
CA ALA A 288 -1.18 3.87 23.73
C ALA A 288 -1.38 4.88 24.86
N LYS A 289 -0.34 5.05 25.71
CA LYS A 289 -0.41 5.84 26.97
C LYS A 289 -0.48 7.34 26.71
N ASN A 290 0.21 7.83 25.70
CA ASN A 290 0.34 9.25 25.44
C ASN A 290 -0.11 9.65 24.02
N ARG A 291 -0.36 10.94 23.84
CA ARG A 291 -0.84 11.49 22.55
C ARG A 291 0.18 11.30 21.42
N GLU A 292 1.47 11.35 21.71
CA GLU A 292 2.54 11.17 20.73
C GLU A 292 2.50 9.75 20.14
N SER A 293 2.49 8.74 21.00
CA SER A 293 2.39 7.32 20.58
C SER A 293 1.09 7.05 19.81
N LYS A 294 -0.05 7.64 20.24
CA LYS A 294 -1.33 7.52 19.50
C LYS A 294 -1.22 8.04 18.07
N ILE A 295 -0.62 9.21 17.89
CA ILE A 295 -0.46 9.83 16.58
C ILE A 295 0.46 9.00 15.70
N LEU A 296 1.60 8.55 16.24
CA LEU A 296 2.57 7.77 15.48
C LEU A 296 2.02 6.41 15.03
N VAL A 297 1.38 5.68 15.94
CA VAL A 297 0.80 4.37 15.58
C VAL A 297 -0.38 4.52 14.62
N LEU A 298 -1.23 5.54 14.79
CA LEU A 298 -2.33 5.78 13.85
C LEU A 298 -1.78 6.16 12.47
N GLY A 299 -0.79 7.04 12.40
CA GLY A 299 -0.12 7.41 11.15
C GLY A 299 0.49 6.20 10.43
N ALA A 300 1.23 5.36 11.15
CA ALA A 300 1.80 4.13 10.60
C ALA A 300 0.71 3.14 10.13
N THR A 301 -0.36 2.97 10.90
CA THR A 301 -1.49 2.09 10.54
C THR A 301 -2.20 2.57 9.28
N LEU A 302 -2.45 3.87 9.16
CA LEU A 302 -3.09 4.45 7.97
C LEU A 302 -2.17 4.42 6.74
N ALA A 303 -0.86 4.62 6.92
CA ALA A 303 0.11 4.48 5.85
C ALA A 303 0.17 3.03 5.33
N LEU A 304 0.16 2.03 6.23
CA LEU A 304 0.05 0.61 5.88
C LEU A 304 -1.26 0.31 5.16
N LEU A 305 -2.40 0.83 5.66
CA LEU A 305 -3.68 0.65 5.00
C LEU A 305 -3.65 1.18 3.56
N GLY A 306 -3.14 2.41 3.38
CA GLY A 306 -2.98 2.99 2.05
C GLY A 306 -2.14 2.09 1.14
N TYR A 307 -1.00 1.59 1.63
CA TYR A 307 -0.17 0.68 0.86
C TYR A 307 -0.88 -0.66 0.57
N PHE A 308 -1.57 -1.25 1.52
CA PHE A 308 -2.30 -2.50 1.30
C PHE A 308 -3.42 -2.37 0.26
N VAL A 309 -4.09 -1.21 0.22
CA VAL A 309 -5.04 -0.88 -0.86
C VAL A 309 -4.29 -0.72 -2.19
N HIS A 310 -3.17 0.01 -2.23
CA HIS A 310 -2.33 0.15 -3.41
C HIS A 310 -1.82 -1.21 -3.92
N GLY A 311 -1.44 -2.11 -3.01
CA GLY A 311 -0.96 -3.46 -3.28
C GLY A 311 -1.98 -4.39 -3.94
N THR A 312 -3.26 -4.02 -4.01
CA THR A 312 -4.23 -4.76 -4.84
C THR A 312 -3.95 -4.58 -6.33
N LEU A 313 -3.40 -3.43 -6.73
CA LEU A 313 -3.16 -3.03 -8.12
C LEU A 313 -1.69 -3.03 -8.53
N ASN A 314 -0.77 -3.16 -7.57
CA ASN A 314 0.68 -3.15 -7.80
C ASN A 314 1.41 -4.00 -6.74
N ASN A 315 2.68 -4.31 -6.98
CA ASN A 315 3.54 -5.06 -6.05
C ASN A 315 4.92 -4.40 -5.97
N PHE A 316 5.17 -3.69 -4.88
CA PHE A 316 6.42 -2.93 -4.68
C PHE A 316 7.18 -3.32 -3.41
N LEU A 317 6.71 -4.32 -2.64
CA LEU A 317 7.48 -4.89 -1.53
C LEU A 317 8.74 -5.63 -2.01
N ASP A 318 8.89 -5.77 -3.31
CA ASP A 318 10.10 -6.29 -3.92
C ASP A 318 11.13 -5.20 -4.26
N THR A 319 10.83 -3.95 -4.00
CA THR A 319 11.76 -2.82 -4.15
C THR A 319 12.11 -2.20 -2.80
N ASP A 320 13.38 -1.76 -2.65
CA ASP A 320 13.87 -1.09 -1.44
C ASP A 320 13.06 0.16 -1.06
N LYS A 321 12.65 0.92 -2.06
CA LYS A 321 11.97 2.21 -1.91
C LYS A 321 10.61 2.14 -1.24
N LEU A 322 9.92 1.01 -1.37
CA LEU A 322 8.64 0.75 -0.70
C LEU A 322 8.77 -0.27 0.44
N ALA A 323 9.62 -1.30 0.29
CA ALA A 323 9.81 -2.30 1.34
C ALA A 323 10.28 -1.65 2.65
N VAL A 324 11.30 -0.78 2.60
CA VAL A 324 11.85 -0.13 3.80
C VAL A 324 10.78 0.68 4.55
N PRO A 325 10.04 1.63 3.95
CA PRO A 325 9.00 2.38 4.68
C PRO A 325 7.87 1.49 5.19
N ILE A 326 7.44 0.47 4.45
CA ILE A 326 6.33 -0.39 4.86
C ILE A 326 6.73 -1.28 6.04
N TRP A 327 7.89 -1.96 5.98
CA TRP A 327 8.40 -2.72 7.12
C TRP A 327 8.69 -1.82 8.33
N SER A 328 9.14 -0.58 8.11
CA SER A 328 9.33 0.38 9.21
C SER A 328 8.01 0.84 9.83
N CYS A 329 6.93 0.98 9.07
CA CYS A 329 5.60 1.24 9.63
C CYS A 329 5.12 0.08 10.51
N MET A 330 5.36 -1.17 10.09
CA MET A 330 5.09 -2.35 10.93
C MET A 330 5.94 -2.32 12.22
N ALA A 331 7.23 -1.94 12.11
CA ALA A 331 8.12 -1.78 13.25
C ALA A 331 7.65 -0.68 14.23
N ILE A 332 7.10 0.42 13.73
CA ILE A 332 6.51 1.49 14.56
C ILE A 332 5.36 0.94 15.40
N ILE A 333 4.43 0.19 14.78
CA ILE A 333 3.31 -0.42 15.51
C ILE A 333 3.81 -1.35 16.60
N THR A 334 4.74 -2.26 16.24
CA THR A 334 5.32 -3.23 17.18
C THR A 334 6.06 -2.53 18.33
N ALA A 335 6.89 -1.53 18.05
CA ALA A 335 7.63 -0.80 19.07
C ALA A 335 6.70 -0.06 20.04
N ILE A 336 5.68 0.60 19.52
CA ILE A 336 4.72 1.31 20.39
C ILE A 336 3.90 0.31 21.21
N ASP A 337 3.49 -0.82 20.66
CA ASP A 337 2.77 -1.85 21.40
C ASP A 337 3.62 -2.46 22.52
N CYS A 338 4.89 -2.75 22.25
CA CYS A 338 5.77 -3.37 23.21
C CYS A 338 6.24 -2.42 24.34
N TYR A 339 6.48 -1.15 24.01
CA TYR A 339 7.17 -0.22 24.92
C TYR A 339 6.31 0.93 25.44
N HIS A 340 5.20 1.27 24.75
CA HIS A 340 4.41 2.49 25.01
C HIS A 340 2.90 2.26 25.14
N ALA A 341 2.43 1.01 25.06
CA ALA A 341 1.05 0.65 25.29
C ALA A 341 0.84 0.13 26.72
N ASP A 342 -0.37 0.36 27.26
CA ASP A 342 -0.80 -0.19 28.52
C ASP A 342 -1.43 -1.58 28.29
N LYS A 343 -0.84 -2.61 28.88
CA LYS A 343 -1.31 -3.98 28.74
C LYS A 343 -2.38 -4.34 29.77
N GLU A 344 -2.42 -3.65 30.92
CA GLU A 344 -3.36 -3.95 32.00
C GLU A 344 -4.78 -3.46 31.68
N ASN A 345 -4.92 -2.28 31.10
CA ASN A 345 -6.21 -1.72 30.68
C ASN A 345 -6.96 -2.53 29.61
N PHE A 346 -6.31 -3.48 28.96
CA PHE A 346 -6.97 -4.30 27.94
C PHE A 346 -7.93 -5.33 28.55
N TYR A 347 -7.56 -5.91 29.66
CA TYR A 347 -8.41 -6.89 30.36
C TYR A 347 -9.62 -6.22 30.99
N GLU A 348 -9.45 -5.06 31.62
CA GLU A 348 -10.55 -4.27 32.20
C GLU A 348 -11.57 -3.80 31.15
N ILE A 349 -11.11 -3.29 30.00
CA ILE A 349 -11.99 -2.83 28.91
C ILE A 349 -12.80 -4.00 28.32
N ASN A 350 -12.19 -5.17 28.17
CA ASN A 350 -12.91 -6.36 27.70
C ASN A 350 -13.90 -6.89 28.74
N GLU A 351 -13.54 -6.94 30.02
CA GLU A 351 -14.47 -7.33 31.09
C GLU A 351 -15.66 -6.38 31.19
N LEU A 352 -15.43 -5.06 31.08
CA LEU A 352 -16.52 -4.08 31.09
C LEU A 352 -17.40 -4.18 29.85
N SER A 353 -16.84 -4.51 28.68
CA SER A 353 -17.62 -4.72 27.46
C SER A 353 -18.45 -6.01 27.50
N GLU A 354 -17.92 -7.05 28.13
CA GLU A 354 -18.65 -8.32 28.34
C GLU A 354 -19.77 -8.16 29.38
N ARG A 355 -19.52 -7.45 30.48
CA ARG A 355 -20.56 -7.15 31.49
C ARG A 355 -21.70 -6.30 30.94
N GLN A 356 -21.46 -5.42 29.97
CA GLN A 356 -22.50 -4.64 29.29
C GLN A 356 -23.30 -5.43 28.23
N GLN A 357 -22.87 -6.63 27.87
CA GLN A 357 -23.54 -7.48 26.88
C GLN A 357 -24.39 -8.60 27.51
N VAL A 358 -24.37 -8.75 28.85
CA VAL A 358 -25.27 -9.66 29.53
C VAL A 358 -26.57 -8.90 29.82
N PRO A 359 -27.70 -9.22 29.16
CA PRO A 359 -28.97 -8.63 29.50
C PRO A 359 -29.34 -9.09 30.89
N ASP A 360 -29.78 -8.14 31.77
CA ASP A 360 -30.41 -8.48 33.04
C ASP A 360 -31.55 -9.49 32.79
N GLN A 361 -31.26 -10.75 33.06
CA GLN A 361 -32.31 -11.78 33.19
C GLN A 361 -33.00 -11.52 34.54
N LYS A 362 -34.04 -10.75 34.51
CA LYS A 362 -35.10 -10.75 35.53
C LYS A 362 -36.43 -11.05 34.89
#